data_6b32217822d0d72489530668453acf0f
#
_entry.id   6b32217822d0d72489530668453acf0f
#
_cell.length_a   1.000
_cell.length_b   1.000
_cell.length_c   1.000
_cell.angle_alpha   90.00
_cell.angle_beta   90.00
_cell.angle_gamma   90.00
#
_symmetry.space_group_name_H-M   'P 1'
#
loop_
_entity.id
_entity.type
_entity.pdbx_description
1 polymer ?
#
loop_
_entity_poly.entity_id
_entity_poly.type
_entity_poly.pdbx_seq_one_letter_code
_entity_poly.pdbx_strand_id
1 'polypeptide(L)'
;EVMQRTAGLRRPGAAALDLAYVAAGFSDGFFELGLQPWDMAAGALLVTEAGGLVGNFTGDANYLEHKECMAASPRIYAQLVPLLHKYSKFASADEKREVTEATKTLSLSLSHDNDAAPL
;
A
#
# COMPACT_ATOMS: atom_id res chain seq x y z
N GLU A 1 -11.21 4.82 4.17
CA GLU A 1 -10.76 3.79 5.13
C GLU A 1 -9.34 4.05 5.64
N VAL A 2 -8.39 4.38 4.77
CA VAL A 2 -7.01 4.64 5.20
C VAL A 2 -6.96 5.81 6.19
N MET A 3 -7.69 6.88 5.92
CA MET A 3 -7.74 8.05 6.80
C MET A 3 -8.22 7.70 8.20
N GLN A 4 -9.12 6.74 8.34
CA GLN A 4 -9.67 6.31 9.63
C GLN A 4 -8.71 5.42 10.42
N ARG A 5 -7.71 4.82 9.75
CA ARG A 5 -6.79 3.85 10.32
C ARG A 5 -5.37 4.36 10.50
N THR A 6 -5.12 5.61 10.13
CA THR A 6 -3.80 6.23 10.20
C THR A 6 -3.83 7.47 11.06
N ALA A 7 -2.66 7.89 11.51
CA ALA A 7 -2.50 9.16 12.22
C ALA A 7 -2.78 10.36 11.32
N GLY A 8 -2.58 10.21 10.01
CA GLY A 8 -2.90 11.26 9.05
C GLY A 8 -2.48 10.89 7.63
N LEU A 9 -3.04 11.63 6.69
CA LEU A 9 -2.69 11.55 5.27
C LEU A 9 -2.01 12.84 4.83
N ARG A 10 -1.09 12.68 3.86
CA ARG A 10 -0.42 13.81 3.19
C ARG A 10 -0.57 13.63 1.69
N ARG A 11 -0.72 14.74 0.98
CA ARG A 11 -0.75 14.74 -0.50
C ARG A 11 0.20 15.83 -1.03
N PRO A 12 1.51 15.61 -0.94
CA PRO A 12 2.48 16.61 -1.42
C PRO A 12 2.40 16.86 -2.93
N GLY A 13 1.90 15.88 -3.70
CA GLY A 13 1.68 16.04 -5.14
C GLY A 13 2.86 15.67 -6.02
N ALA A 14 3.91 15.09 -5.47
CA ALA A 14 5.10 14.66 -6.22
C ALA A 14 5.43 13.21 -5.85
N ALA A 15 4.98 12.25 -6.67
CA ALA A 15 5.12 10.82 -6.38
C ALA A 15 6.58 10.39 -6.18
N ALA A 16 7.51 10.92 -6.95
CA ALA A 16 8.93 10.61 -6.80
C ALA A 16 9.46 11.00 -5.41
N LEU A 17 9.07 12.16 -4.90
CA LEU A 17 9.43 12.58 -3.54
C LEU A 17 8.69 11.78 -2.49
N ASP A 18 7.42 11.47 -2.70
CA ASP A 18 6.61 10.69 -1.76
C ASP A 18 7.20 9.30 -1.57
N LEU A 19 7.64 8.66 -2.65
CA LEU A 19 8.32 7.37 -2.61
C LEU A 19 9.68 7.48 -1.92
N ALA A 20 10.45 8.55 -2.18
CA ALA A 20 11.71 8.79 -1.51
C ALA A 20 11.53 8.98 0.00
N TYR A 21 10.46 9.62 0.44
CA TYR A 21 10.14 9.78 1.85
C TYR A 21 9.79 8.45 2.52
N VAL A 22 9.11 7.54 1.82
CA VAL A 22 8.89 6.18 2.30
C VAL A 22 10.23 5.45 2.45
N ALA A 23 11.09 5.53 1.45
CA ALA A 23 12.42 4.91 1.48
C ALA A 23 13.28 5.43 2.62
N ALA A 24 13.21 6.73 2.91
CA ALA A 24 13.96 7.38 4.00
C ALA A 24 13.34 7.18 5.38
N GLY A 25 12.14 6.62 5.47
CA GLY A 25 11.44 6.40 6.74
C GLY A 25 10.68 7.61 7.27
N PHE A 26 10.54 8.68 6.50
CA PHE A 26 9.77 9.86 6.89
C PHE A 26 8.25 9.65 6.76
N SER A 27 7.83 8.71 5.93
CA SER A 27 6.44 8.31 5.76
C SER A 27 6.33 6.80 5.91
N ASP A 28 5.20 6.34 6.43
CA ASP A 28 4.98 4.90 6.67
C ASP A 28 4.60 4.16 5.40
N GLY A 29 3.90 4.82 4.50
CA GLY A 29 3.47 4.23 3.24
C GLY A 29 2.98 5.27 2.25
N PHE A 30 2.78 4.81 1.02
CA PHE A 30 2.35 5.62 -0.12
C PHE A 30 1.40 4.80 -0.98
N PHE A 31 0.37 5.45 -1.53
CA PHE A 31 -0.45 4.84 -2.57
C PHE A 31 -1.04 5.92 -3.48
N GLU A 32 -1.11 5.62 -4.76
CA GLU A 32 -1.70 6.51 -5.77
C GLU A 32 -2.10 5.75 -7.02
N LEU A 33 -3.12 6.27 -7.71
CA LEU A 33 -3.61 5.77 -8.98
C LEU A 33 -3.18 6.70 -10.13
N GLY A 34 -3.05 6.13 -11.31
CA GLY A 34 -2.86 6.92 -12.53
C GLY A 34 -1.47 7.48 -12.75
N LEU A 35 -0.48 6.99 -12.00
CA LEU A 35 0.91 7.40 -12.19
C LEU A 35 1.51 6.81 -13.46
N GLN A 36 2.37 7.57 -14.10
CA GLN A 36 3.15 7.09 -15.24
C GLN A 36 4.41 6.35 -14.75
N PRO A 37 5.00 5.44 -15.57
CA PRO A 37 6.21 4.72 -15.15
C PRO A 37 7.36 5.62 -14.71
N TRP A 38 7.54 6.75 -15.38
CA TRP A 38 8.61 7.70 -15.00
C TRP A 38 8.37 8.43 -13.68
N ASP A 39 7.13 8.45 -13.18
CA ASP A 39 6.82 8.99 -11.86
C ASP A 39 7.21 8.02 -10.73
N MET A 40 7.34 6.74 -11.03
CA MET A 40 7.47 5.67 -10.05
C MET A 40 8.83 4.96 -10.07
N ALA A 41 9.48 4.87 -11.23
CA ALA A 41 10.60 3.95 -11.41
C ALA A 41 11.77 4.21 -10.45
N ALA A 42 12.22 5.43 -10.34
CA ALA A 42 13.35 5.77 -9.47
C ALA A 42 12.96 5.63 -7.98
N GLY A 43 11.78 6.11 -7.61
CA GLY A 43 11.29 6.01 -6.24
C GLY A 43 11.04 4.57 -5.80
N ALA A 44 10.53 3.73 -6.69
CA ALA A 44 10.35 2.31 -6.44
C ALA A 44 11.68 1.60 -6.17
N LEU A 45 12.72 1.95 -6.92
CA LEU A 45 14.06 1.42 -6.68
C LEU A 45 14.58 1.84 -5.31
N LEU A 46 14.42 3.10 -4.92
CA LEU A 46 14.82 3.59 -3.60
C LEU A 46 14.12 2.83 -2.47
N VAL A 47 12.81 2.62 -2.59
CA VAL A 47 12.03 1.87 -1.59
C VAL A 47 12.52 0.43 -1.49
N THR A 48 12.73 -0.23 -2.63
CA THR A 48 13.20 -1.62 -2.68
C THR A 48 14.59 -1.76 -2.06
N GLU A 49 15.50 -0.87 -2.40
CA GLU A 49 16.88 -0.88 -1.85
C GLU A 49 16.89 -0.56 -0.35
N ALA A 50 15.93 0.19 0.14
CA ALA A 50 15.77 0.48 1.56
C ALA A 50 15.08 -0.65 2.35
N GLY A 51 14.73 -1.76 1.70
CA GLY A 51 14.07 -2.90 2.33
C GLY A 51 12.55 -2.83 2.36
N GLY A 52 11.95 -1.85 1.70
CA GLY A 52 10.50 -1.74 1.56
C GLY A 52 9.96 -2.58 0.41
N LEU A 53 8.65 -2.59 0.29
CA LEU A 53 7.93 -3.28 -0.79
C LEU A 53 7.19 -2.26 -1.65
N VAL A 54 7.14 -2.53 -2.96
CA VAL A 54 6.37 -1.75 -3.93
C VAL A 54 5.53 -2.70 -4.77
N GLY A 55 4.30 -2.34 -5.01
CA GLY A 55 3.41 -3.15 -5.83
C GLY A 55 2.20 -2.35 -6.30
N ASN A 56 1.32 -3.02 -7.03
CA ASN A 56 0.01 -2.50 -7.35
C ASN A 56 -0.95 -2.76 -6.17
N PHE A 57 -2.21 -2.41 -6.31
CA PHE A 57 -3.19 -2.57 -5.22
C PHE A 57 -3.58 -4.03 -4.96
N THR A 58 -3.19 -4.96 -5.81
CA THR A 58 -3.35 -6.40 -5.56
C THR A 58 -2.13 -7.02 -4.87
N GLY A 59 -1.07 -6.25 -4.68
CA GLY A 59 0.18 -6.71 -4.10
C GLY A 59 1.18 -7.25 -5.10
N ASP A 60 0.86 -7.22 -6.41
CA ASP A 60 1.72 -7.73 -7.47
C ASP A 60 2.74 -6.69 -7.93
N ALA A 61 3.79 -7.16 -8.60
CA ALA A 61 4.89 -6.32 -9.06
C ALA A 61 4.59 -5.51 -10.34
N ASN A 62 3.37 -5.58 -10.88
CA ASN A 62 3.00 -4.96 -12.16
C ASN A 62 2.59 -3.48 -12.04
N TYR A 63 3.04 -2.78 -11.01
CA TYR A 63 2.65 -1.40 -10.73
C TYR A 63 2.99 -0.42 -11.87
N LEU A 64 4.08 -0.64 -12.58
CA LEU A 64 4.47 0.24 -13.69
C LEU A 64 3.48 0.16 -14.86
N GLU A 65 2.99 -1.03 -15.17
CA GLU A 65 2.04 -1.25 -16.25
C GLU A 65 0.61 -0.89 -15.84
N HIS A 66 0.23 -1.25 -14.62
CA HIS A 66 -1.11 -1.04 -14.10
C HIS A 66 -1.37 0.39 -13.64
N LYS A 67 -0.33 1.18 -13.44
CA LYS A 67 -0.43 2.58 -12.96
C LYS A 67 -1.12 2.70 -11.61
N GLU A 68 -1.14 1.63 -10.85
CA GLU A 68 -1.51 1.59 -9.46
C GLU A 68 -0.23 1.36 -8.67
N CYS A 69 0.05 2.19 -7.70
CA CYS A 69 1.27 2.09 -6.92
C CYS A 69 0.98 2.18 -5.43
N MET A 70 1.53 1.24 -4.67
CA MET A 70 1.65 1.39 -3.23
C MET A 70 3.03 0.95 -2.80
N ALA A 71 3.56 1.62 -1.80
CA ALA A 71 4.89 1.35 -1.27
C ALA A 71 4.89 1.53 0.24
N ALA A 72 5.57 0.66 0.94
CA ALA A 72 5.67 0.74 2.40
C ALA A 72 6.75 -0.23 2.91
N SER A 73 7.05 -0.15 4.21
CA SER A 73 7.77 -1.23 4.89
C SER A 73 6.95 -2.53 4.77
N PRO A 74 7.59 -3.71 4.89
CA PRO A 74 6.85 -4.98 4.76
C PRO A 74 5.65 -5.10 5.69
N ARG A 75 5.76 -4.63 6.93
CA ARG A 75 4.66 -4.65 7.90
C ARG A 75 3.48 -3.80 7.46
N ILE A 76 3.74 -2.57 7.06
CA ILE A 76 2.70 -1.63 6.63
C ILE A 76 2.11 -2.07 5.29
N TYR A 77 2.93 -2.58 4.38
CA TYR A 77 2.50 -3.12 3.10
C TYR A 77 1.46 -4.23 3.28
N ALA A 78 1.72 -5.16 4.19
CA ALA A 78 0.80 -6.25 4.50
C ALA A 78 -0.56 -5.74 5.01
N GLN A 79 -0.60 -4.59 5.66
CA GLN A 79 -1.83 -3.94 6.11
C GLN A 79 -2.52 -3.13 5.02
N LEU A 80 -1.75 -2.56 4.10
CA LEU A 80 -2.29 -1.75 2.99
C LEU A 80 -2.97 -2.60 1.91
N VAL A 81 -2.43 -3.78 1.59
CA VAL A 81 -2.99 -4.65 0.54
C VAL A 81 -4.47 -4.93 0.76
N PRO A 82 -4.92 -5.41 1.95
CA PRO A 82 -6.33 -5.67 2.16
C PRO A 82 -7.20 -4.42 2.06
N LEU A 83 -6.68 -3.25 2.42
CA LEU A 83 -7.43 -2.00 2.36
C LEU A 83 -7.61 -1.51 0.92
N LEU A 84 -6.59 -1.67 0.08
CA LEU A 84 -6.57 -1.11 -1.27
C LEU A 84 -7.00 -2.10 -2.35
N HIS A 85 -6.95 -3.39 -2.07
CA HIS A 85 -7.22 -4.45 -3.05
C HIS A 85 -8.58 -4.28 -3.74
N LYS A 86 -9.62 -3.95 -2.99
CA LYS A 86 -10.97 -3.78 -3.53
C LYS A 86 -11.10 -2.58 -4.48
N TYR A 87 -10.15 -1.66 -4.44
CA TYR A 87 -10.13 -0.49 -5.33
C TYR A 87 -9.32 -0.73 -6.60
N SER A 88 -8.63 -1.87 -6.70
CA SER A 88 -7.88 -2.21 -7.91
C SER A 88 -8.82 -2.50 -9.07
N LYS A 89 -8.42 -2.04 -10.26
CA LYS A 89 -9.10 -2.37 -11.50
C LYS A 89 -8.71 -3.74 -12.05
N PHE A 90 -7.67 -4.34 -11.49
CA PHE A 90 -7.04 -5.58 -11.99
C PHE A 90 -7.38 -6.81 -11.13
N ALA A 91 -8.10 -6.63 -10.03
CA ALA A 91 -8.59 -7.71 -9.21
C ALA A 91 -10.01 -8.13 -9.65
N SER A 92 -10.26 -9.43 -9.74
CA SER A 92 -11.60 -9.94 -10.00
C SER A 92 -12.54 -9.70 -8.81
N ALA A 93 -13.85 -9.77 -9.05
CA ALA A 93 -14.84 -9.60 -7.98
C ALA A 93 -14.71 -10.69 -6.91
N ASP A 94 -14.33 -11.91 -7.31
CA ASP A 94 -14.15 -13.03 -6.39
C ASP A 94 -12.90 -12.86 -5.54
N GLU A 95 -11.77 -12.45 -6.13
CA GLU A 95 -10.55 -12.11 -5.40
C GLU A 95 -10.79 -11.00 -4.39
N LYS A 96 -11.51 -9.95 -4.79
CA LYS A 96 -11.86 -8.84 -3.87
C LYS A 96 -12.68 -9.34 -2.68
N ARG A 97 -13.59 -10.27 -2.92
CA ARG A 97 -14.41 -10.87 -1.86
C ARG A 97 -13.57 -11.68 -0.89
N GLU A 98 -12.71 -12.55 -1.42
CA GLU A 98 -11.83 -13.39 -0.60
C GLU A 98 -10.92 -12.55 0.29
N VAL A 99 -10.29 -11.52 -0.26
CA VAL A 99 -9.42 -10.61 0.50
C VAL A 99 -10.22 -9.87 1.58
N THR A 100 -11.44 -9.44 1.27
CA THR A 100 -12.30 -8.76 2.23
C THR A 100 -12.67 -9.68 3.40
N GLU A 101 -13.02 -10.93 3.12
CA GLU A 101 -13.35 -11.90 4.17
C GLU A 101 -12.12 -12.26 5.02
N ALA A 102 -10.97 -12.48 4.38
CA ALA A 102 -9.72 -12.73 5.11
C ALA A 102 -9.34 -11.55 6.01
N THR A 103 -9.55 -10.32 5.54
CA THR A 103 -9.30 -9.10 6.32
C THR A 103 -10.21 -9.00 7.53
N LYS A 104 -11.49 -9.33 7.38
CA LYS A 104 -12.43 -9.36 8.50
C LYS A 104 -12.01 -10.37 9.56
N THR A 105 -11.61 -11.55 9.14
CA THR A 105 -11.12 -12.61 10.04
C THR A 105 -9.87 -12.17 10.79
N LEU A 106 -8.91 -11.56 10.11
CA LEU A 106 -7.70 -11.01 10.72
C LEU A 106 -8.02 -9.89 11.71
N SER A 107 -8.91 -8.98 11.37
CA SER A 107 -9.32 -7.89 12.26
C SER A 107 -9.94 -8.42 13.55
N LEU A 108 -10.77 -9.46 13.47
CA LEU A 108 -11.36 -10.10 14.63
C LEU A 108 -10.29 -10.78 15.49
N SER A 109 -9.35 -11.49 14.87
CA SER A 109 -8.25 -12.13 15.56
C SER A 109 -7.35 -11.11 16.27
N LEU A 110 -6.99 -10.03 15.60
CA LEU A 110 -6.12 -8.98 16.15
C LEU A 110 -6.79 -8.17 17.25
N SER A 111 -8.12 -8.00 17.22
CA SER A 111 -8.85 -7.30 18.27
C SER A 111 -8.85 -8.06 19.61
N HIS A 112 -8.59 -9.37 19.59
CA HIS A 112 -8.46 -10.16 20.81
C HIS A 112 -7.06 -10.05 21.45
N ASP A 113 -6.03 -9.72 20.68
CA ASP A 113 -4.65 -9.65 21.15
C ASP A 113 -4.24 -8.29 21.71
N ASN A 114 -5.01 -7.25 21.51
CA ASN A 114 -4.80 -5.87 21.96
C ASN A 114 -3.44 -5.23 21.57
N ASP A 115 -2.54 -5.98 20.98
CA ASP A 115 -1.18 -5.53 20.67
C ASP A 115 -0.98 -5.10 19.22
N ALA A 116 -1.98 -5.30 18.37
CA ALA A 116 -1.91 -4.94 16.97
C ALA A 116 -2.50 -3.54 16.76
N ALA A 117 -1.64 -2.55 16.65
CA ALA A 117 -2.03 -1.23 16.25
C ALA A 117 -2.39 -1.25 14.75
N PRO A 118 -3.51 -0.63 14.33
CA PRO A 118 -3.77 -0.39 12.92
C PRO A 118 -2.72 0.57 12.34
N LEU A 119 -2.75 0.74 11.05
CA LEU A 119 -1.89 1.70 10.35
C LEU A 119 -1.87 3.08 10.99
#